data_09ade7ba9d6b605c2be9c19ae1a788bc
#
_entry.id   09ade7ba9d6b605c2be9c19ae1a788bc
#
_cell.length_a   1.000
_cell.length_b   1.000
_cell.length_c   1.000
_cell.angle_alpha   90.00
_cell.angle_beta   90.00
_cell.angle_gamma   90.00
#
_symmetry.space_group_name_H-M   'P 1'
#
loop_
_entity.id
_entity.type
_entity.pdbx_description
1 polymer ?
#
loop_
_entity_poly.entity_id
_entity_poly.type
_entity_poly.pdbx_seq_one_letter_code
_entity_poly.pdbx_strand_id
1 'polypeptide(L)'
;PGSVCAAFLKNNTEADGIITTKPALVRKARELSMYTVLRYFLLDSMAYENILSQQHSVHPDFIEVLPGAMPKVIHRLCTEIKVPVIAGGLITDKESVMGALTAGATAVSSTNHKVWNL
;
A
#
# COMPACT_ATOMS: atom_id res chain seq x y z
N PRO A 1 9.92 -5.66 4.13
CA PRO A 1 8.91 -4.66 3.90
C PRO A 1 7.81 -5.25 3.05
N GLY A 2 6.59 -5.05 3.45
CA GLY A 2 5.46 -5.52 2.68
C GLY A 2 5.33 -7.03 2.59
N SER A 3 5.87 -7.78 3.55
CA SER A 3 5.83 -9.24 3.47
C SER A 3 4.40 -9.80 3.48
N VAL A 4 3.50 -9.17 4.23
CA VAL A 4 2.09 -9.56 4.22
C VAL A 4 1.47 -9.27 2.86
N CYS A 5 1.79 -8.12 2.27
CA CYS A 5 1.31 -7.75 0.94
C CYS A 5 1.84 -8.73 -0.11
N ALA A 6 3.12 -9.05 -0.08
CA ALA A 6 3.71 -10.01 -1.01
C ALA A 6 3.07 -11.39 -0.88
N ALA A 7 2.81 -11.85 0.34
CA ALA A 7 2.13 -13.11 0.58
C ALA A 7 0.70 -13.09 0.03
N PHE A 8 -0.02 -11.97 0.21
CA PHE A 8 -1.37 -11.82 -0.32
C PHE A 8 -1.37 -11.95 -1.84
N LEU A 9 -0.48 -11.24 -2.52
CA LEU A 9 -0.40 -11.32 -3.98
C LEU A 9 -0.06 -12.73 -4.46
N LYS A 10 0.91 -13.37 -3.80
CA LYS A 10 1.33 -14.73 -4.15
C LYS A 10 0.22 -15.74 -3.95
N ASN A 11 -0.53 -15.65 -2.84
CA ASN A 11 -1.52 -16.65 -2.47
C ASN A 11 -2.87 -16.47 -3.18
N ASN A 12 -3.16 -15.29 -3.70
CA ASN A 12 -4.46 -14.99 -4.30
C ASN A 12 -4.42 -14.86 -5.81
N THR A 13 -3.28 -15.12 -6.42
CA THR A 13 -3.10 -15.04 -7.86
C THR A 13 -1.94 -15.92 -8.31
N GLU A 14 -2.03 -16.44 -9.51
CA GLU A 14 -0.93 -17.19 -10.15
C GLU A 14 0.03 -16.26 -10.87
N ALA A 15 -0.35 -15.00 -11.08
CA ALA A 15 0.52 -14.03 -11.71
C ALA A 15 1.54 -13.49 -10.73
N ASP A 16 2.73 -13.19 -11.23
CA ASP A 16 3.75 -12.51 -10.44
C ASP A 16 3.34 -11.06 -10.17
N GLY A 17 3.84 -10.51 -9.07
CA GLY A 17 3.61 -9.13 -8.71
C GLY A 17 4.92 -8.46 -8.31
N ILE A 18 4.93 -7.13 -8.36
CA ILE A 18 6.06 -6.33 -7.89
C ILE A 18 5.61 -5.27 -6.91
N ILE A 19 6.51 -4.92 -5.99
CA ILE A 19 6.37 -3.77 -5.09
C ILE A 19 7.55 -2.85 -5.42
N THR A 20 7.25 -1.62 -5.79
CA THR A 20 8.29 -0.68 -6.21
C THR A 20 7.94 0.74 -5.80
N THR A 21 8.97 1.58 -5.65
CA THR A 21 8.81 3.02 -5.45
C THR A 21 8.85 3.78 -6.79
N LYS A 22 9.07 3.09 -7.90
CA LYS A 22 9.34 3.72 -9.20
C LYS A 22 8.14 3.56 -10.14
N PRO A 23 7.46 4.67 -10.50
CA PRO A 23 6.32 4.61 -11.43
C PRO A 23 6.64 3.92 -12.77
N ALA A 24 7.85 4.12 -13.29
CA ALA A 24 8.24 3.50 -14.55
C ALA A 24 8.20 1.96 -14.49
N LEU A 25 8.56 1.38 -13.33
CA LEU A 25 8.50 -0.07 -13.16
C LEU A 25 7.06 -0.59 -13.06
N VAL A 26 6.15 0.21 -12.51
CA VAL A 26 4.73 -0.14 -12.50
C VAL A 26 4.21 -0.25 -13.93
N ARG A 27 4.52 0.74 -14.78
CA ARG A 27 4.10 0.72 -16.18
C ARG A 27 4.63 -0.52 -16.90
N LYS A 28 5.90 -0.82 -16.69
CA LYS A 28 6.53 -1.99 -17.33
C LYS A 28 5.91 -3.29 -16.85
N ALA A 29 5.67 -3.43 -15.56
CA ALA A 29 5.05 -4.63 -15.00
C ALA A 29 3.63 -4.83 -15.53
N ARG A 30 2.87 -3.74 -15.70
CA ARG A 30 1.53 -3.83 -16.27
C ARG A 30 1.55 -4.32 -17.71
N GLU A 31 2.53 -3.89 -18.49
CA GLU A 31 2.71 -4.41 -19.85
C GLU A 31 2.95 -5.92 -19.85
N LEU A 32 3.55 -6.44 -18.79
CA LEU A 32 3.84 -7.86 -18.62
C LEU A 32 2.71 -8.61 -17.89
N SER A 33 1.58 -7.97 -17.68
CA SER A 33 0.41 -8.53 -16.96
C SER A 33 0.71 -8.96 -15.54
N MET A 34 1.62 -8.24 -14.88
CA MET A 34 1.96 -8.46 -13.48
C MET A 34 1.10 -7.58 -12.56
N TYR A 35 0.85 -8.05 -11.35
CA TYR A 35 0.26 -7.21 -10.31
C TYR A 35 1.27 -6.20 -9.81
N THR A 36 0.80 -4.99 -9.48
CA THR A 36 1.68 -3.89 -9.13
C THR A 36 1.27 -3.22 -7.82
N VAL A 37 2.26 -2.97 -6.97
CA VAL A 37 2.11 -2.17 -5.76
C VAL A 37 3.12 -1.03 -5.83
N LEU A 38 2.63 0.20 -5.83
CA LEU A 38 3.48 1.38 -5.83
C LEU A 38 3.60 1.89 -4.39
N ARG A 39 4.82 1.92 -3.88
CA ARG A 39 5.10 2.27 -2.49
C ARG A 39 5.46 3.73 -2.36
N TYR A 40 4.89 4.38 -1.37
CA TYR A 40 5.19 5.77 -1.00
C TYR A 40 5.56 5.89 0.47
N PHE A 41 6.57 6.72 0.74
CA PHE A 41 6.91 7.11 2.10
C PHE A 41 6.30 8.48 2.35
N LEU A 42 5.30 8.53 3.25
CA LEU A 42 4.57 9.77 3.55
C LEU A 42 5.36 10.61 4.56
N LEU A 43 6.43 11.23 4.10
CA LEU A 43 7.32 12.04 4.92
C LEU A 43 6.89 13.50 5.01
N ASP A 44 6.11 13.97 4.03
CA ASP A 44 5.69 15.37 3.96
C ASP A 44 4.49 15.54 3.01
N SER A 45 4.03 16.78 2.86
CA SER A 45 2.89 17.11 2.00
C SER A 45 3.19 16.87 0.52
N MET A 46 4.44 17.01 0.11
CA MET A 46 4.83 16.76 -1.28
C MET A 46 4.65 15.29 -1.64
N ALA A 47 5.02 14.39 -0.73
CA ALA A 47 4.81 12.95 -0.95
C ALA A 47 3.32 12.65 -1.12
N TYR A 48 2.46 13.25 -0.31
CA TYR A 48 1.01 13.10 -0.43
C TYR A 48 0.50 13.59 -1.79
N GLU A 49 0.92 14.78 -2.22
CA GLU A 49 0.52 15.33 -3.50
C GLU A 49 0.99 14.46 -4.67
N ASN A 50 2.17 13.85 -4.55
CA ASN A 50 2.67 12.92 -5.56
C ASN A 50 1.76 11.71 -5.72
N ILE A 51 1.21 11.20 -4.62
CA ILE A 51 0.24 10.08 -4.70
C ILE A 51 -0.98 10.52 -5.52
N LEU A 52 -1.55 11.68 -5.19
CA LEU A 52 -2.74 12.17 -5.87
C LEU A 52 -2.51 12.37 -7.37
N SER A 53 -1.36 12.89 -7.76
CA SER A 53 -1.07 13.14 -9.17
C SER A 53 -0.69 11.87 -9.94
N GLN A 54 0.11 11.01 -9.35
CA GLN A 54 0.64 9.83 -10.04
C GLN A 54 -0.38 8.70 -10.21
N GLN A 55 -1.34 8.57 -9.31
CA GLN A 55 -2.34 7.51 -9.42
C GLN A 55 -3.14 7.58 -10.73
N HIS A 56 -3.34 8.77 -11.27
CA HIS A 56 -4.08 8.96 -12.52
C HIS A 56 -3.28 8.56 -13.75
N SER A 57 -1.96 8.66 -13.69
CA SER A 57 -1.10 8.38 -14.86
C SER A 57 -0.45 7.01 -14.83
N VAL A 58 -0.26 6.44 -13.65
CA VAL A 58 0.48 5.18 -13.49
C VAL A 58 -0.45 3.97 -13.36
N HIS A 59 -1.58 4.12 -12.69
CA HIS A 59 -2.59 3.08 -12.47
C HIS A 59 -2.04 1.80 -11.82
N PRO A 60 -1.39 1.88 -10.65
CA PRO A 60 -1.00 0.67 -9.94
C PRO A 60 -2.23 -0.08 -9.44
N ASP A 61 -2.11 -1.39 -9.21
CA ASP A 61 -3.21 -2.16 -8.63
C ASP A 61 -3.44 -1.80 -7.17
N PHE A 62 -2.35 -1.51 -6.44
CA PHE A 62 -2.40 -1.08 -5.05
C PHE A 62 -1.38 0.02 -4.81
N ILE A 63 -1.66 0.85 -3.80
CA ILE A 63 -0.69 1.80 -3.27
C ILE A 63 -0.40 1.40 -1.85
N GLU A 64 0.88 1.21 -1.52
CA GLU A 64 1.33 0.99 -0.15
C GLU A 64 1.89 2.29 0.41
N VAL A 65 1.45 2.68 1.60
CA VAL A 65 1.95 3.89 2.25
C VAL A 65 2.61 3.56 3.58
N LEU A 66 3.74 4.19 3.83
CA LEU A 66 4.53 4.05 5.05
C LEU A 66 4.82 5.44 5.63
N PRO A 67 4.70 5.64 6.94
CA PRO A 67 4.21 4.68 7.93
C PRO A 67 2.69 4.55 7.92
N GLY A 68 2.19 3.33 8.10
CA GLY A 68 0.76 3.03 8.05
C GLY A 68 -0.01 3.35 9.34
N ALA A 69 0.68 3.69 10.42
CA ALA A 69 0.06 4.01 11.71
C ALA A 69 -0.34 5.49 11.79
N MET A 70 -1.01 6.00 10.76
CA MET A 70 -1.51 7.38 10.68
C MET A 70 -2.95 7.35 10.16
N PRO A 71 -3.94 6.97 11.02
CA PRO A 71 -5.31 6.76 10.57
C PRO A 71 -5.94 7.96 9.87
N LYS A 72 -5.68 9.16 10.33
CA LYS A 72 -6.26 10.36 9.72
C LYS A 72 -5.77 10.59 8.29
N VAL A 73 -4.48 10.37 8.06
CA VAL A 73 -3.89 10.50 6.72
C VAL A 73 -4.39 9.39 5.81
N ILE A 74 -4.44 8.15 6.32
CA ILE A 74 -4.97 7.02 5.57
C ILE A 74 -6.43 7.28 5.17
N HIS A 75 -7.24 7.76 6.10
CA HIS A 75 -8.64 8.06 5.81
C HIS A 75 -8.78 9.12 4.71
N ARG A 76 -8.03 10.21 4.82
CA ARG A 76 -8.03 11.27 3.83
C ARG A 76 -7.62 10.73 2.45
N LEU A 77 -6.55 9.94 2.41
CA LEU A 77 -6.05 9.35 1.18
C LEU A 77 -7.11 8.43 0.54
N CYS A 78 -7.72 7.56 1.33
CA CYS A 78 -8.73 6.62 0.84
C CYS A 78 -9.99 7.33 0.32
N THR A 79 -10.29 8.53 0.78
CA THR A 79 -11.42 9.31 0.24
C THR A 79 -11.05 10.04 -1.06
N GLU A 80 -9.78 10.34 -1.27
CA GLU A 80 -9.34 11.13 -2.42
C GLU A 80 -8.86 10.30 -3.60
N ILE A 81 -8.52 9.03 -3.39
CA ILE A 81 -8.07 8.15 -4.48
C ILE A 81 -8.95 6.92 -4.60
N LYS A 82 -8.93 6.30 -5.79
CA LYS A 82 -9.72 5.09 -6.06
C LYS A 82 -8.91 3.81 -5.94
N VAL A 83 -7.59 3.90 -6.03
CA VAL A 83 -6.71 2.73 -5.92
C VAL A 83 -6.74 2.22 -4.47
N PRO A 84 -6.86 0.90 -4.26
CA PRO A 84 -6.83 0.35 -2.90
C PRO A 84 -5.52 0.66 -2.18
N VAL A 85 -5.61 0.98 -0.90
CA VAL A 85 -4.46 1.40 -0.08
C VAL A 85 -4.07 0.28 0.88
N ILE A 86 -2.77 0.01 0.94
CA ILE A 86 -2.16 -0.89 1.90
C ILE A 86 -1.38 -0.03 2.89
N ALA A 87 -1.66 -0.18 4.17
CA ALA A 87 -0.94 0.54 5.22
C ALA A 87 0.23 -0.31 5.72
N GLY A 88 1.46 0.19 5.55
CA GLY A 88 2.68 -0.52 5.92
C GLY A 88 3.57 0.30 6.85
N GLY A 89 4.51 -0.37 7.51
CA GLY A 89 5.44 0.28 8.44
C GLY A 89 4.78 0.77 9.72
N LEU A 90 5.45 0.64 10.84
CA LEU A 90 4.95 1.04 12.16
C LEU A 90 3.59 0.43 12.55
N ILE A 91 3.22 -0.67 11.92
CA ILE A 91 2.05 -1.46 12.29
C ILE A 91 2.54 -2.55 13.22
N THR A 92 2.38 -2.36 14.52
CA THR A 92 3.02 -3.21 15.54
C THR A 92 2.04 -3.87 16.51
N ASP A 93 0.78 -3.46 16.52
CA ASP A 93 -0.21 -3.98 17.45
C ASP A 93 -1.61 -3.98 16.83
N LYS A 94 -2.56 -4.55 17.57
CA LYS A 94 -3.95 -4.64 17.13
C LYS A 94 -4.58 -3.28 16.92
N GLU A 95 -4.27 -2.31 17.78
CA GLU A 95 -4.82 -0.95 17.66
C GLU A 95 -4.40 -0.30 16.34
N SER A 96 -3.12 -0.43 15.97
CA SER A 96 -2.61 0.11 14.71
C SER A 96 -3.27 -0.56 13.51
N VAL A 97 -3.45 -1.88 13.56
CA VAL A 97 -4.14 -2.63 12.49
C VAL A 97 -5.57 -2.16 12.34
N MET A 98 -6.31 -2.11 13.45
CA MET A 98 -7.71 -1.71 13.43
C MET A 98 -7.87 -0.25 13.01
N GLY A 99 -6.94 0.62 13.44
CA GLY A 99 -6.95 2.03 13.03
C GLY A 99 -6.80 2.19 11.51
N ALA A 100 -5.87 1.45 10.92
CA ALA A 100 -5.65 1.51 9.47
C ALA A 100 -6.86 0.97 8.69
N LEU A 101 -7.39 -0.18 9.10
CA LEU A 101 -8.54 -0.79 8.42
C LEU A 101 -9.79 0.07 8.55
N THR A 102 -10.05 0.61 9.75
CA THR A 102 -11.20 1.50 10.00
C THR A 102 -11.07 2.79 9.17
N ALA A 103 -9.85 3.27 8.96
CA ALA A 103 -9.60 4.45 8.14
C ALA A 103 -9.84 4.22 6.65
N GLY A 104 -9.94 2.97 6.21
CA GLY A 104 -10.24 2.62 4.83
C GLY A 104 -9.17 1.83 4.10
N ALA A 105 -8.05 1.50 4.75
CA ALA A 105 -7.04 0.66 4.12
C ALA A 105 -7.62 -0.72 3.80
N THR A 106 -7.29 -1.24 2.63
CA THR A 106 -7.72 -2.56 2.20
C THR A 106 -6.99 -3.67 2.95
N ALA A 107 -5.73 -3.42 3.30
CA ALA A 107 -4.89 -4.39 3.99
C ALA A 107 -3.80 -3.66 4.77
N VAL A 108 -3.11 -4.40 5.63
CA VAL A 108 -1.93 -3.91 6.32
C VAL A 108 -0.74 -4.80 5.97
N SER A 109 0.45 -4.20 6.03
CA SER A 109 1.71 -4.89 5.78
C SER A 109 2.60 -4.71 6.99
N SER A 110 3.11 -5.80 7.52
CA SER A 110 3.94 -5.76 8.74
C SER A 110 4.91 -6.92 8.77
N THR A 111 6.08 -6.68 9.35
CA THR A 111 7.05 -7.74 9.67
C THR A 111 6.93 -8.19 11.13
N ASN A 112 6.04 -7.58 11.91
CA ASN A 112 5.85 -7.91 13.33
C ASN A 112 4.97 -9.15 13.46
N HIS A 113 5.50 -10.21 14.07
CA HIS A 113 4.78 -11.49 14.23
C HIS A 113 3.50 -11.37 15.07
N LYS A 114 3.43 -10.42 16.00
CA LYS A 114 2.22 -10.20 16.79
C LYS A 114 1.06 -9.76 15.92
N VAL A 115 1.35 -8.98 14.88
CA VAL A 115 0.33 -8.53 13.94
C VAL A 115 -0.21 -9.71 13.12
N TRP A 116 0.66 -10.64 12.75
CA TRP A 116 0.28 -11.78 11.93
C TRP A 116 -0.66 -12.77 12.65
N ASN A 117 -0.69 -12.72 13.96
CA ASN A 117 -1.48 -13.62 14.80
C ASN A 117 -2.74 -12.95 15.40
N LEU A 118 -3.10 -11.79 14.92
CA LEU A 118 -4.30 -11.09 15.40
C LEU A 118 -5.61 -11.72 14.93
#